data_a85dc7b0e5e528469539642ac64ac75d
#
_entry.id   a85dc7b0e5e528469539642ac64ac75d
#
_cell.length_a   1.000
_cell.length_b   1.000
_cell.length_c   1.000
_cell.angle_alpha   90.00
_cell.angle_beta   90.00
_cell.angle_gamma   90.00
#
_symmetry.space_group_name_H-M   'P 1'
#
loop_
_entity.id
_entity.type
_entity.pdbx_description
1 polymer ?
#
loop_
_entity_poly.entity_id
_entity_poly.type
_entity_poly.pdbx_seq_one_letter_code
_entity_poly.pdbx_strand_id
1 'polypeptide(L)'
;MNENLKDIAIIERIKTGDKSAYRDLVHRHKDFAFTVAYRILNHREEAEEAAQDAFMQAFVALKNFNQTAKFTTWFYRIVFNAALCAKRRQKPTETITENHALAYSVMDTTQNLQKKERFAQIQRALIQLSPDDVTMITLFYLKEHSLDEIAEITAISSETIKVKLHRARKRLAEVLRVQLGAEVKNLY
;
A
#
# COMPACT_ATOMS: atom_id res chain seq x y z
N MET A 1 -2.82 21.12 6.24
CA MET A 1 -3.70 21.17 5.03
C MET A 1 -4.00 19.75 4.62
N ASN A 2 -5.28 19.37 4.53
CA ASN A 2 -5.71 17.99 4.27
C ASN A 2 -5.10 17.50 2.94
N GLU A 3 -4.48 16.30 2.93
CA GLU A 3 -3.82 15.73 1.72
C GLU A 3 -4.78 15.64 0.53
N ASN A 4 -6.04 15.29 0.80
CA ASN A 4 -7.07 15.22 -0.24
C ASN A 4 -7.34 16.57 -0.92
N LEU A 5 -7.28 17.70 -0.17
CA LEU A 5 -7.46 19.04 -0.76
C LEU A 5 -6.30 19.40 -1.72
N LYS A 6 -5.09 18.96 -1.41
CA LYS A 6 -3.93 19.14 -2.31
C LYS A 6 -4.11 18.33 -3.61
N ASP A 7 -4.57 17.10 -3.51
CA ASP A 7 -4.82 16.26 -4.67
C ASP A 7 -5.92 16.85 -5.55
N ILE A 8 -7.01 17.32 -4.95
CA ILE A 8 -8.11 17.99 -5.69
C ILE A 8 -7.60 19.22 -6.44
N ALA A 9 -6.80 20.08 -5.80
CA ALA A 9 -6.24 21.26 -6.44
C ALA A 9 -5.37 20.91 -7.66
N ILE A 10 -4.59 19.83 -7.58
CA ILE A 10 -3.79 19.35 -8.71
C ILE A 10 -4.71 18.81 -9.82
N ILE A 11 -5.76 18.06 -9.46
CA ILE A 11 -6.72 17.48 -10.40
C ILE A 11 -7.45 18.59 -11.18
N GLU A 12 -7.86 19.66 -10.53
CA GLU A 12 -8.51 20.80 -11.21
C GLU A 12 -7.56 21.47 -12.21
N ARG A 13 -6.27 21.63 -11.89
CA ARG A 13 -5.27 22.11 -12.86
C ARG A 13 -5.18 21.20 -14.08
N ILE A 14 -5.18 19.87 -13.88
CA ILE A 14 -5.13 18.91 -14.98
C ILE A 14 -6.38 19.02 -15.85
N LYS A 15 -7.57 19.12 -15.25
CA LYS A 15 -8.85 19.26 -15.98
C LYS A 15 -8.95 20.55 -16.76
N THR A 16 -8.33 21.63 -16.29
CA THR A 16 -8.25 22.92 -17.00
C THR A 16 -7.16 22.97 -18.08
N GLY A 17 -6.42 21.86 -18.29
CA GLY A 17 -5.46 21.73 -19.40
C GLY A 17 -3.99 21.64 -19.00
N ASP A 18 -3.64 21.87 -17.75
CA ASP A 18 -2.26 21.71 -17.27
C ASP A 18 -1.93 20.23 -17.03
N LYS A 19 -1.67 19.53 -18.13
CA LYS A 19 -1.30 18.10 -18.06
C LYS A 19 0.00 17.87 -17.30
N SER A 20 0.88 18.87 -17.19
CA SER A 20 2.17 18.75 -16.48
C SER A 20 1.96 18.56 -14.98
N ALA A 21 0.85 19.07 -14.42
CA ALA A 21 0.48 18.88 -13.02
C ALA A 21 0.27 17.39 -12.64
N TYR A 22 0.05 16.50 -13.63
CA TYR A 22 -0.06 15.06 -13.34
C TYR A 22 1.20 14.49 -12.69
N ARG A 23 2.37 15.03 -13.00
CA ARG A 23 3.64 14.67 -12.36
C ARG A 23 3.57 14.84 -10.84
N ASP A 24 2.86 15.85 -10.35
CA ASP A 24 2.72 16.12 -8.92
C ASP A 24 1.90 15.00 -8.26
N LEU A 25 0.83 14.49 -8.88
CA LEU A 25 0.09 13.33 -8.39
C LEU A 25 0.95 12.06 -8.37
N VAL A 26 1.70 11.81 -9.45
CA VAL A 26 2.60 10.66 -9.52
C VAL A 26 3.63 10.74 -8.40
N HIS A 27 4.29 11.88 -8.22
CA HIS A 27 5.31 12.05 -7.19
C HIS A 27 4.76 11.81 -5.76
N ARG A 28 3.53 12.25 -5.50
CA ARG A 28 2.89 12.11 -4.18
C ARG A 28 2.46 10.67 -3.86
N HIS A 29 2.09 9.89 -4.88
CA HIS A 29 1.42 8.60 -4.68
C HIS A 29 2.22 7.39 -5.16
N LYS A 30 3.35 7.56 -5.86
CA LYS A 30 4.14 6.46 -6.45
C LYS A 30 4.60 5.42 -5.44
N ASP A 31 5.13 5.86 -4.29
CA ASP A 31 5.72 4.96 -3.30
C ASP A 31 4.64 4.07 -2.65
N PHE A 32 3.46 4.65 -2.41
CA PHE A 32 2.37 3.88 -1.85
C PHE A 32 1.67 2.99 -2.90
N ALA A 33 1.52 3.45 -4.13
CA ALA A 33 1.02 2.64 -5.23
C ALA A 33 1.91 1.40 -5.45
N PHE A 34 3.23 1.61 -5.49
CA PHE A 34 4.18 0.51 -5.52
C PHE A 34 4.03 -0.43 -4.32
N THR A 35 3.89 0.12 -3.11
CA THR A 35 3.71 -0.70 -1.90
C THR A 35 2.48 -1.58 -2.00
N VAL A 36 1.32 -1.05 -2.41
CA VAL A 36 0.09 -1.83 -2.55
C VAL A 36 0.28 -2.94 -3.60
N ALA A 37 0.83 -2.61 -4.76
CA ALA A 37 1.09 -3.59 -5.82
C ALA A 37 2.07 -4.67 -5.36
N TYR A 38 3.17 -4.29 -4.69
CA TYR A 38 4.16 -5.25 -4.19
C TYR A 38 3.61 -6.21 -3.14
N ARG A 39 2.72 -5.73 -2.25
CA ARG A 39 2.09 -6.60 -1.25
C ARG A 39 1.19 -7.68 -1.87
N ILE A 40 0.66 -7.42 -3.06
CA ILE A 40 -0.20 -8.36 -3.80
C ILE A 40 0.63 -9.31 -4.64
N LEU A 41 1.65 -8.80 -5.35
CA LEU A 41 2.41 -9.53 -6.35
C LEU A 41 3.62 -10.25 -5.76
N ASN A 42 4.21 -9.69 -4.69
CA ASN A 42 5.46 -10.16 -4.07
C ASN A 42 6.64 -10.31 -5.06
N HIS A 43 6.61 -9.49 -6.12
CA HIS A 43 7.64 -9.43 -7.15
C HIS A 43 7.85 -7.97 -7.51
N ARG A 44 9.11 -7.50 -7.49
CA ARG A 44 9.44 -6.07 -7.57
C ARG A 44 9.09 -5.48 -8.94
N GLU A 45 9.60 -6.10 -10.00
CA GLU A 45 9.43 -5.62 -11.36
C GLU A 45 7.95 -5.60 -11.76
N GLU A 46 7.22 -6.64 -11.41
CA GLU A 46 5.78 -6.69 -11.68
C GLU A 46 4.99 -5.66 -10.87
N ALA A 47 5.43 -5.36 -9.65
CA ALA A 47 4.81 -4.34 -8.83
C ALA A 47 5.07 -2.93 -9.39
N GLU A 48 6.28 -2.68 -9.89
CA GLU A 48 6.63 -1.43 -10.59
C GLU A 48 5.79 -1.27 -11.86
N GLU A 49 5.67 -2.33 -12.68
CA GLU A 49 4.84 -2.35 -13.89
C GLU A 49 3.36 -2.11 -13.56
N ALA A 50 2.80 -2.85 -12.59
CA ALA A 50 1.41 -2.70 -12.18
C ALA A 50 1.10 -1.29 -11.64
N ALA A 51 2.04 -0.69 -10.90
CA ALA A 51 1.90 0.68 -10.42
C ALA A 51 1.96 1.70 -11.57
N GLN A 52 2.84 1.52 -12.56
CA GLN A 52 2.91 2.36 -13.76
C GLN A 52 1.62 2.25 -14.58
N ASP A 53 1.14 1.03 -14.83
CA ASP A 53 -0.13 0.79 -15.53
C ASP A 53 -1.30 1.47 -14.82
N ALA A 54 -1.34 1.40 -13.48
CA ALA A 54 -2.36 2.07 -12.69
C ALA A 54 -2.32 3.59 -12.86
N PHE A 55 -1.14 4.21 -12.91
CA PHE A 55 -1.01 5.64 -13.20
C PHE A 55 -1.47 5.98 -14.61
N MET A 56 -1.15 5.17 -15.61
CA MET A 56 -1.61 5.39 -16.98
C MET A 56 -3.15 5.30 -17.08
N GLN A 57 -3.75 4.29 -16.45
CA GLN A 57 -5.21 4.14 -16.37
C GLN A 57 -5.86 5.32 -15.64
N ALA A 58 -5.28 5.74 -14.51
CA ALA A 58 -5.75 6.88 -13.74
C ALA A 58 -5.70 8.17 -14.56
N PHE A 59 -4.64 8.43 -15.31
CA PHE A 59 -4.53 9.60 -16.17
C PHE A 59 -5.67 9.69 -17.18
N VAL A 60 -5.98 8.60 -17.86
CA VAL A 60 -7.08 8.53 -18.84
C VAL A 60 -8.45 8.71 -18.16
N ALA A 61 -8.63 8.08 -17.00
CA ALA A 61 -9.91 8.08 -16.27
C ALA A 61 -10.13 9.36 -15.45
N LEU A 62 -9.10 10.19 -15.23
CA LEU A 62 -9.14 11.37 -14.35
C LEU A 62 -10.20 12.41 -14.82
N LYS A 63 -10.44 12.52 -16.12
CA LYS A 63 -11.48 13.38 -16.69
C LYS A 63 -12.89 13.08 -16.13
N ASN A 64 -13.14 11.80 -15.80
CA ASN A 64 -14.41 11.31 -15.28
C ASN A 64 -14.44 11.22 -13.75
N PHE A 65 -13.34 11.60 -13.07
CA PHE A 65 -13.30 11.61 -11.62
C PHE A 65 -14.21 12.72 -11.09
N ASN A 66 -15.29 12.34 -10.41
CA ASN A 66 -16.37 13.24 -9.95
C ASN A 66 -16.29 13.62 -8.47
N GLN A 67 -15.21 13.26 -7.77
CA GLN A 67 -14.96 13.59 -6.37
C GLN A 67 -15.99 13.03 -5.36
N THR A 68 -16.75 12.00 -5.72
CA THR A 68 -17.67 11.31 -4.80
C THR A 68 -16.94 10.55 -3.70
N ALA A 69 -15.67 10.20 -3.95
CA ALA A 69 -14.75 9.62 -2.98
C ALA A 69 -13.45 10.44 -2.95
N LYS A 70 -12.59 10.22 -1.94
CA LYS A 70 -11.24 10.78 -1.94
C LYS A 70 -10.47 10.29 -3.16
N PHE A 71 -9.58 11.16 -3.69
CA PHE A 71 -8.71 10.75 -4.81
C PHE A 71 -7.92 9.48 -4.48
N THR A 72 -7.39 9.37 -3.27
CA THR A 72 -6.64 8.21 -2.80
C THR A 72 -7.46 6.93 -2.84
N THR A 73 -8.72 6.95 -2.41
CA THR A 73 -9.62 5.79 -2.45
C THR A 73 -9.86 5.35 -3.89
N TRP A 74 -10.21 6.30 -4.77
CA TRP A 74 -10.43 6.05 -6.19
C TRP A 74 -9.17 5.53 -6.90
N PHE A 75 -8.01 6.15 -6.66
CA PHE A 75 -6.74 5.78 -7.29
C PHE A 75 -6.25 4.41 -6.81
N TYR A 76 -6.29 4.15 -5.50
CA TYR A 76 -5.81 2.87 -4.97
C TYR A 76 -6.71 1.68 -5.36
N ARG A 77 -7.97 1.91 -5.68
CA ARG A 77 -8.81 0.92 -6.34
C ARG A 77 -8.26 0.54 -7.72
N ILE A 78 -7.78 1.51 -8.49
CA ILE A 78 -7.14 1.24 -9.79
C ILE A 78 -5.85 0.44 -9.58
N VAL A 79 -4.99 0.84 -8.63
CA VAL A 79 -3.74 0.13 -8.31
C VAL A 79 -4.03 -1.31 -7.87
N PHE A 80 -4.99 -1.49 -6.97
CA PHE A 80 -5.38 -2.80 -6.47
C PHE A 80 -5.86 -3.73 -7.59
N ASN A 81 -6.71 -3.21 -8.48
CA ASN A 81 -7.21 -3.97 -9.62
C ASN A 81 -6.12 -4.30 -10.64
N ALA A 82 -5.20 -3.38 -10.92
CA ALA A 82 -4.06 -3.61 -11.80
C ALA A 82 -3.16 -4.74 -11.24
N ALA A 83 -2.84 -4.69 -9.95
CA ALA A 83 -2.05 -5.71 -9.28
C ALA A 83 -2.76 -7.08 -9.25
N LEU A 84 -4.08 -7.13 -9.00
CA LEU A 84 -4.84 -8.38 -9.08
C LEU A 84 -4.88 -8.94 -10.50
N CYS A 85 -4.99 -8.09 -11.50
CA CYS A 85 -4.95 -8.50 -12.91
C CYS A 85 -3.59 -9.10 -13.26
N ALA A 86 -2.49 -8.46 -12.86
CA ALA A 86 -1.13 -8.98 -13.03
C ALA A 86 -0.97 -10.34 -12.31
N LYS A 87 -1.41 -10.44 -11.05
CA LYS A 87 -1.35 -11.70 -10.29
C LYS A 87 -2.09 -12.86 -10.95
N ARG A 88 -3.24 -12.60 -11.58
CA ARG A 88 -3.99 -13.64 -12.31
C ARG A 88 -3.28 -14.11 -13.58
N ARG A 89 -2.41 -13.29 -14.16
CA ARG A 89 -1.59 -13.64 -15.33
C ARG A 89 -0.35 -14.44 -14.97
N GLN A 90 0.11 -14.38 -13.71
CA GLN A 90 1.19 -15.22 -13.20
C GLN A 90 0.78 -16.67 -13.36
N LYS A 91 1.54 -17.45 -14.14
CA LYS A 91 1.48 -18.92 -14.07
C LYS A 91 2.01 -19.33 -12.69
N PRO A 92 1.54 -20.46 -12.11
CA PRO A 92 2.10 -20.95 -10.87
C PRO A 92 3.58 -21.30 -11.11
N THR A 93 4.45 -20.36 -10.83
CA THR A 93 5.90 -20.55 -10.79
C THR A 93 6.27 -20.57 -9.32
N GLU A 94 7.07 -21.52 -8.91
CA GLU A 94 7.61 -21.60 -7.55
C GLU A 94 8.24 -20.25 -7.21
N THR A 95 7.68 -19.56 -6.24
CA THR A 95 8.12 -18.23 -5.81
C THR A 95 9.44 -18.39 -5.09
N ILE A 96 10.54 -18.08 -5.77
CA ILE A 96 11.80 -17.75 -5.09
C ILE A 96 11.51 -16.43 -4.35
N THR A 97 11.31 -16.55 -3.05
CA THR A 97 11.11 -15.39 -2.16
C THR A 97 12.45 -14.65 -2.02
N GLU A 98 12.76 -13.78 -2.96
CA GLU A 98 13.77 -12.77 -2.71
C GLU A 98 13.21 -11.81 -1.65
N ASN A 99 13.70 -11.98 -0.42
CA ASN A 99 13.37 -11.13 0.72
C ASN A 99 13.96 -9.73 0.52
N HIS A 100 13.40 -8.95 -0.37
CA HIS A 100 13.69 -7.53 -0.42
C HIS A 100 12.90 -6.84 0.68
N ALA A 101 13.57 -6.54 1.77
CA ALA A 101 13.10 -5.58 2.75
C ALA A 101 12.80 -4.28 2.00
N LEU A 102 11.50 -3.98 1.79
CA LEU A 102 11.07 -2.68 1.31
C LEU A 102 11.53 -1.64 2.33
N ALA A 103 12.65 -0.99 2.03
CA ALA A 103 13.02 0.23 2.69
C ALA A 103 11.95 1.27 2.32
N TYR A 104 10.92 1.39 3.15
CA TYR A 104 10.08 2.56 3.15
C TYR A 104 11.03 3.71 3.48
N SER A 105 11.39 4.52 2.49
CA SER A 105 12.07 5.77 2.69
C SER A 105 11.10 6.72 3.40
N VAL A 106 10.91 6.52 4.69
CA VAL A 106 10.49 7.58 5.56
C VAL A 106 11.71 8.48 5.67
N MET A 107 11.76 9.48 4.79
CA MET A 107 12.60 10.63 5.01
C MET A 107 12.12 11.30 6.30
N ASP A 108 12.67 10.84 7.42
CA ASP A 108 12.76 11.67 8.59
C ASP A 108 14.17 11.53 9.16
N THR A 109 14.93 12.57 8.87
CA THR A 109 16.30 12.78 9.30
C THR A 109 16.28 12.99 10.82
N THR A 110 17.10 12.21 11.52
CA THR A 110 17.54 12.51 12.89
C THR A 110 16.53 12.35 14.03
N GLN A 111 15.87 11.18 14.18
CA GLN A 111 15.43 10.81 15.53
C GLN A 111 15.40 9.27 15.72
N ASN A 112 16.36 8.83 16.57
CA ASN A 112 16.31 7.61 17.37
C ASN A 112 16.56 6.28 16.64
N LEU A 113 17.76 5.72 16.88
CA LEU A 113 18.16 4.34 16.55
C LEU A 113 17.06 3.33 16.94
N GLN A 114 16.44 3.51 18.12
CA GLN A 114 15.33 2.69 18.61
C GLN A 114 14.09 2.72 17.72
N LYS A 115 13.75 3.86 17.09
CA LYS A 115 12.62 3.92 16.13
C LYS A 115 12.94 3.16 14.86
N LYS A 116 14.17 3.23 14.38
CA LYS A 116 14.62 2.48 13.19
C LYS A 116 14.59 0.96 13.45
N GLU A 117 15.06 0.53 14.62
CA GLU A 117 15.03 -0.87 15.03
C GLU A 117 13.59 -1.40 15.13
N ARG A 118 12.71 -0.68 15.83
CA ARG A 118 11.28 -1.04 15.92
C ARG A 118 10.62 -1.10 14.54
N PHE A 119 10.93 -0.15 13.67
CA PHE A 119 10.42 -0.15 12.30
C PHE A 119 10.91 -1.38 11.52
N ALA A 120 12.20 -1.71 11.61
CA ALA A 120 12.76 -2.90 10.98
C ALA A 120 12.13 -4.20 11.51
N GLN A 121 11.84 -4.28 12.82
CA GLN A 121 11.12 -5.41 13.41
C GLN A 121 9.72 -5.56 12.87
N ILE A 122 8.96 -4.47 12.76
CA ILE A 122 7.61 -4.47 12.17
C ILE A 122 7.67 -4.91 10.71
N GLN A 123 8.63 -4.41 9.91
CA GLN A 123 8.79 -4.82 8.52
C GLN A 123 9.09 -6.32 8.39
N ARG A 124 9.99 -6.86 9.22
CA ARG A 124 10.27 -8.30 9.27
C ARG A 124 9.05 -9.14 9.66
N ALA A 125 8.22 -8.63 10.56
CA ALA A 125 6.98 -9.31 10.95
C ALA A 125 5.93 -9.27 9.81
N LEU A 126 5.80 -8.14 9.12
CA LEU A 126 4.86 -8.00 8.00
C LEU A 126 5.20 -8.96 6.83
N ILE A 127 6.48 -9.24 6.57
CA ILE A 127 6.91 -10.19 5.53
C ILE A 127 6.41 -11.61 5.81
N GLN A 128 6.20 -11.98 7.07
CA GLN A 128 5.73 -13.31 7.47
C GLN A 128 4.19 -13.47 7.37
N LEU A 129 3.48 -12.38 7.11
CA LEU A 129 2.02 -12.42 6.94
C LEU A 129 1.63 -12.73 5.49
N SER A 130 0.39 -13.21 5.30
CA SER A 130 -0.16 -13.35 3.96
C SER A 130 -0.27 -11.99 3.25
N PRO A 131 -0.16 -11.96 1.91
CA PRO A 131 -0.33 -10.72 1.13
C PRO A 131 -1.63 -9.99 1.44
N ASP A 132 -2.73 -10.72 1.65
CA ASP A 132 -4.03 -10.16 2.02
C ASP A 132 -3.99 -9.45 3.37
N ASP A 133 -3.39 -10.09 4.39
CA ASP A 133 -3.29 -9.51 5.74
C ASP A 133 -2.45 -8.23 5.72
N VAL A 134 -1.32 -8.26 5.01
CA VAL A 134 -0.43 -7.09 4.89
C VAL A 134 -1.12 -5.95 4.14
N THR A 135 -1.85 -6.25 3.06
CA THR A 135 -2.61 -5.25 2.32
C THR A 135 -3.64 -4.57 3.20
N MET A 136 -4.42 -5.34 4.00
CA MET A 136 -5.41 -4.78 4.93
C MET A 136 -4.77 -3.89 6.00
N ILE A 137 -3.67 -4.35 6.60
CA ILE A 137 -2.92 -3.58 7.60
C ILE A 137 -2.35 -2.29 6.98
N THR A 138 -1.81 -2.38 5.78
CA THR A 138 -1.21 -1.25 5.08
C THR A 138 -2.23 -0.16 4.74
N LEU A 139 -3.38 -0.53 4.19
CA LEU A 139 -4.45 0.41 3.87
C LEU A 139 -5.01 1.09 5.12
N PHE A 140 -5.21 0.32 6.18
CA PHE A 140 -5.83 0.84 7.40
C PHE A 140 -4.87 1.71 8.23
N TYR A 141 -3.63 1.25 8.46
CA TYR A 141 -2.70 1.93 9.38
C TYR A 141 -1.74 2.93 8.73
N LEU A 142 -1.33 2.71 7.47
CA LEU A 142 -0.37 3.60 6.82
C LEU A 142 -1.06 4.75 6.06
N LYS A 143 -2.30 4.58 5.66
CA LYS A 143 -3.06 5.60 4.92
C LYS A 143 -4.36 6.01 5.61
N GLU A 144 -4.60 5.48 6.80
CA GLU A 144 -5.75 5.84 7.63
C GLU A 144 -7.09 5.76 6.88
N HIS A 145 -7.19 4.78 5.94
CA HIS A 145 -8.45 4.52 5.26
C HIS A 145 -9.47 3.93 6.24
N SER A 146 -10.70 4.43 6.18
CA SER A 146 -11.81 3.82 6.90
C SER A 146 -12.13 2.42 6.36
N LEU A 147 -12.89 1.62 7.12
CA LEU A 147 -13.31 0.29 6.66
C LEU A 147 -14.13 0.38 5.36
N ASP A 148 -14.95 1.44 5.21
CA ASP A 148 -15.76 1.66 4.02
C ASP A 148 -14.90 2.06 2.82
N GLU A 149 -13.88 2.89 3.01
CA GLU A 149 -12.92 3.22 1.95
C GLU A 149 -12.11 1.99 1.51
N ILE A 150 -11.72 1.12 2.45
CA ILE A 150 -11.06 -0.16 2.11
C ILE A 150 -12.04 -1.08 1.37
N ALA A 151 -13.31 -1.11 1.75
CA ALA A 151 -14.35 -1.85 1.05
C ALA A 151 -14.48 -1.37 -0.41
N GLU A 152 -14.47 -0.06 -0.62
CA GLU A 152 -14.51 0.54 -1.96
C GLU A 152 -13.26 0.21 -2.79
N ILE A 153 -12.07 0.25 -2.17
CA ILE A 153 -10.80 -0.10 -2.83
C ILE A 153 -10.77 -1.57 -3.25
N THR A 154 -11.18 -2.48 -2.35
CA THR A 154 -10.98 -3.93 -2.50
C THR A 154 -12.18 -4.67 -3.08
N ALA A 155 -13.35 -4.01 -3.17
CA ALA A 155 -14.64 -4.61 -3.50
C ALA A 155 -15.04 -5.75 -2.53
N ILE A 156 -14.61 -5.67 -1.26
CA ILE A 156 -14.96 -6.59 -0.17
C ILE A 156 -15.84 -5.82 0.81
N SER A 157 -16.89 -6.46 1.39
CA SER A 157 -17.75 -5.76 2.34
C SER A 157 -17.01 -5.29 3.59
N SER A 158 -17.43 -4.16 4.18
CA SER A 158 -16.79 -3.58 5.37
C SER A 158 -16.85 -4.53 6.59
N GLU A 159 -17.90 -5.35 6.72
CA GLU A 159 -17.98 -6.39 7.77
C GLU A 159 -16.90 -7.45 7.57
N THR A 160 -16.69 -7.90 6.34
CA THR A 160 -15.63 -8.87 6.01
C THR A 160 -14.25 -8.28 6.25
N ILE A 161 -14.02 -7.01 5.88
CA ILE A 161 -12.78 -6.31 6.13
C ILE A 161 -12.50 -6.19 7.63
N LYS A 162 -13.50 -5.85 8.43
CA LYS A 162 -13.39 -5.79 9.89
C LYS A 162 -12.86 -7.12 10.46
N VAL A 163 -13.42 -8.24 10.02
CA VAL A 163 -12.99 -9.58 10.45
C VAL A 163 -11.57 -9.90 9.96
N LYS A 164 -11.28 -9.63 8.67
CA LYS A 164 -9.94 -9.84 8.10
C LYS A 164 -8.89 -9.01 8.84
N LEU A 165 -9.15 -7.73 9.08
CA LEU A 165 -8.23 -6.83 9.79
C LEU A 165 -8.00 -7.28 11.24
N HIS A 166 -9.04 -7.75 11.92
CA HIS A 166 -8.90 -8.33 13.27
C HIS A 166 -7.99 -9.55 13.26
N ARG A 167 -8.18 -10.47 12.32
CA ARG A 167 -7.33 -11.66 12.17
C ARG A 167 -5.89 -11.30 11.79
N ALA A 168 -5.71 -10.37 10.87
CA ALA A 168 -4.39 -9.90 10.46
C ALA A 168 -3.61 -9.29 11.63
N ARG A 169 -4.26 -8.46 12.47
CA ARG A 169 -3.65 -7.91 13.69
C ARG A 169 -3.23 -9.00 14.67
N LYS A 170 -4.09 -10.00 14.87
CA LYS A 170 -3.77 -11.12 15.78
C LYS A 170 -2.54 -11.89 15.29
N ARG A 171 -2.45 -12.18 13.98
CA ARG A 171 -1.28 -12.84 13.39
C ARG A 171 -0.02 -11.98 13.51
N LEU A 172 -0.13 -10.67 13.23
CA LEU A 172 1.00 -9.74 13.38
C LEU A 172 1.52 -9.71 14.83
N ALA A 173 0.61 -9.63 15.80
CA ALA A 173 0.98 -9.65 17.22
C ALA A 173 1.68 -10.96 17.62
N GLU A 174 1.24 -12.10 17.09
CA GLU A 174 1.86 -13.39 17.35
C GLU A 174 3.28 -13.46 16.77
N VAL A 175 3.46 -13.03 15.50
CA VAL A 175 4.77 -12.99 14.85
C VAL A 175 5.74 -12.08 15.63
N LEU A 176 5.29 -10.89 16.02
CA LEU A 176 6.09 -9.95 16.82
C LEU A 176 6.46 -10.54 18.17
N ARG A 177 5.54 -11.24 18.84
CA ARG A 177 5.81 -11.89 20.12
C ARG A 177 6.89 -12.96 20.00
N VAL A 178 6.86 -13.76 18.94
CA VAL A 178 7.88 -14.79 18.68
C VAL A 178 9.24 -14.15 18.38
N GLN A 179 9.28 -13.11 17.55
CA GLN A 179 10.51 -12.39 17.21
C GLN A 179 11.15 -11.73 18.45
N LEU A 180 10.37 -11.02 19.26
CA LEU A 180 10.85 -10.36 20.47
C LEU A 180 11.29 -11.38 21.52
N GLY A 181 10.57 -12.51 21.66
CA GLY A 181 10.95 -13.58 22.56
C GLY A 181 12.25 -14.29 22.15
N ALA A 182 12.55 -14.38 20.86
CA ALA A 182 13.81 -14.90 20.35
C ALA A 182 14.98 -13.93 20.58
N GLU A 183 14.76 -12.62 20.40
CA GLU A 183 15.78 -11.59 20.66
C GLU A 183 16.16 -11.52 22.15
N VAL A 184 15.18 -11.64 23.05
CA VAL A 184 15.45 -11.69 24.51
C VAL A 184 16.26 -12.92 24.92
N LYS A 185 16.05 -14.08 24.28
CA LYS A 185 16.83 -15.29 24.55
C LYS A 185 18.29 -15.21 24.08
N ASN A 186 18.58 -14.38 23.07
CA ASN A 186 19.94 -14.18 22.58
C ASN A 186 20.75 -13.14 23.37
N LEU A 187 20.13 -12.48 24.36
CA LEU A 187 20.76 -11.49 25.24
C LEU A 187 21.25 -12.11 26.60
N TYR A 188 20.96 -13.39 26.83
CA TYR A 188 21.42 -14.21 27.97
C TYR A 188 22.15 -15.46 27.47
#